data_e08c32e7f440cdf208138222c8b905ca
#
_entry.id   e08c32e7f440cdf208138222c8b905ca
#
_cell.length_a   1.000
_cell.length_b   1.000
_cell.length_c   1.000
_cell.angle_alpha   90.00
_cell.angle_beta   90.00
_cell.angle_gamma   90.00
#
_symmetry.space_group_name_H-M   'P 1'
#
loop_
_entity.id
_entity.type
_entity.pdbx_description
1 polymer ?
#
loop_
_entity_poly.entity_id
_entity_poly.type
_entity_poly.pdbx_seq_one_letter_code
_entity_poly.pdbx_strand_id
1 'polypeptide(L)'
;MNLSEYIINDIKPLDRDDKIGDIQLLFNQLTYSHIPIKNKEGVYLGCMSETDAHCFNSTKPLSEYSHAIEGFYVRHNTVWLDVLEAFAQNSTNIMPVLNEKNIYLGYYELNDIIGL
;
A
#
# COMPACT_ATOMS: atom_id res chain seq x y z
N MET A 1 -12.72 17.11 -10.09
CA MET A 1 -13.18 15.71 -9.92
C MET A 1 -12.77 15.21 -8.55
N ASN A 2 -13.70 14.65 -7.80
CA ASN A 2 -13.41 14.07 -6.49
C ASN A 2 -13.14 12.58 -6.66
N LEU A 3 -11.91 12.15 -6.34
CA LEU A 3 -11.50 10.75 -6.47
C LEU A 3 -11.87 9.89 -5.27
N SER A 4 -12.39 10.48 -4.18
CA SER A 4 -12.62 9.71 -2.93
C SER A 4 -13.57 8.53 -3.12
N GLU A 5 -14.50 8.61 -4.08
CA GLU A 5 -15.43 7.50 -4.35
C GLU A 5 -14.74 6.27 -4.94
N TYR A 6 -13.48 6.41 -5.41
CA TYR A 6 -12.69 5.30 -5.94
C TYR A 6 -11.78 4.66 -4.89
N ILE A 7 -11.82 5.14 -3.65
CA ILE A 7 -11.04 4.54 -2.56
C ILE A 7 -11.60 3.15 -2.25
N ILE A 8 -10.73 2.15 -2.33
CA ILE A 8 -11.06 0.75 -2.03
C ILE A 8 -10.46 0.40 -0.68
N ASN A 9 -11.19 -0.38 0.11
CA ASN A 9 -10.74 -0.79 1.44
C ASN A 9 -11.11 -2.27 1.69
N ASP A 10 -10.83 -3.13 0.74
CA ASP A 10 -11.17 -4.55 0.78
C ASP A 10 -9.97 -5.47 1.03
N ILE A 11 -8.78 -4.90 1.25
CA ILE A 11 -7.59 -5.64 1.69
C ILE A 11 -7.25 -5.18 3.10
N LYS A 12 -7.04 -6.14 3.99
CA LYS A 12 -6.56 -5.82 5.33
C LYS A 12 -5.09 -5.38 5.24
N PRO A 13 -4.73 -4.18 5.70
CA PRO A 13 -3.35 -3.75 5.76
C PRO A 13 -2.50 -4.66 6.64
N LEU A 14 -1.20 -4.71 6.34
CA LEU A 14 -0.25 -5.49 7.13
C LEU A 14 0.02 -4.82 8.47
N ASP A 15 0.34 -5.66 9.46
CA ASP A 15 0.84 -5.24 10.77
C ASP A 15 2.34 -5.51 10.83
N ARG A 16 3.06 -4.72 11.61
CA ARG A 16 4.52 -4.85 11.78
C ARG A 16 4.91 -6.21 12.37
N ASP A 17 4.02 -6.84 13.10
CA ASP A 17 4.26 -8.14 13.73
C ASP A 17 3.90 -9.32 12.83
N ASP A 18 3.33 -9.07 11.66
CA ASP A 18 3.01 -10.13 10.70
C ASP A 18 4.28 -10.85 10.25
N LYS A 19 4.20 -12.17 10.11
CA LYS A 19 5.32 -12.96 9.62
C LYS A 19 5.45 -12.80 8.11
N ILE A 20 6.68 -12.73 7.64
CA ILE A 20 6.98 -12.62 6.21
C ILE A 20 6.35 -13.78 5.42
N GLY A 21 6.36 -15.00 5.98
CA GLY A 21 5.73 -16.16 5.31
C GLY A 21 4.25 -15.96 5.03
N ASP A 22 3.51 -15.36 5.96
CA ASP A 22 2.08 -15.06 5.79
C ASP A 22 1.89 -13.97 4.73
N ILE A 23 2.78 -12.99 4.70
CA ILE A 23 2.76 -11.92 3.70
C ILE A 23 3.03 -12.48 2.30
N GLN A 24 3.99 -13.40 2.16
CA GLN A 24 4.28 -14.08 0.90
C GLN A 24 3.06 -14.83 0.37
N LEU A 25 2.36 -15.55 1.26
CA LEU A 25 1.13 -16.26 0.89
C LEU A 25 0.03 -15.30 0.44
N LEU A 26 -0.09 -14.16 1.11
CA LEU A 26 -1.08 -13.15 0.76
C LEU A 26 -0.80 -12.59 -0.64
N PHE A 27 0.45 -12.28 -0.96
CA PHE A 27 0.83 -11.82 -2.30
C PHE A 27 0.51 -12.84 -3.39
N ASN A 28 0.62 -14.14 -3.09
CA ASN A 28 0.27 -15.19 -4.04
C ASN A 28 -1.22 -15.20 -4.40
N GLN A 29 -2.06 -14.60 -3.57
CA GLN A 29 -3.51 -14.52 -3.77
C GLN A 29 -3.96 -13.20 -4.40
N LEU A 30 -3.07 -12.20 -4.46
CA LEU A 30 -3.38 -10.86 -4.92
C LEU A 30 -2.64 -10.56 -6.22
N THR A 31 -3.18 -9.59 -6.98
CA THR A 31 -2.53 -9.08 -8.20
C THR A 31 -1.80 -7.77 -7.97
N TYR A 32 -1.65 -7.35 -6.73
CA TYR A 32 -1.03 -6.08 -6.37
C TYR A 32 0.47 -6.22 -6.20
N SER A 33 1.19 -5.18 -6.58
CA SER A 33 2.64 -5.11 -6.45
C SER A 33 3.10 -4.80 -5.03
N HIS A 34 2.21 -4.20 -4.23
CA HIS A 34 2.49 -3.75 -2.87
C HIS A 34 1.29 -3.99 -1.98
N ILE A 35 1.52 -4.09 -0.67
CA ILE A 35 0.47 -4.11 0.34
C ILE A 35 0.78 -3.03 1.39
N PRO A 36 -0.19 -2.17 1.73
CA PRO A 36 0.01 -1.13 2.74
C PRO A 36 0.17 -1.71 4.14
N ILE A 37 0.90 -0.98 4.98
CA ILE A 37 1.17 -1.30 6.38
C ILE A 37 0.61 -0.16 7.23
N LYS A 38 -0.11 -0.48 8.29
CA LYS A 38 -0.55 0.51 9.26
C LYS A 38 -0.34 0.03 10.68
N ASN A 39 -0.26 0.97 11.63
CA ASN A 39 -0.23 0.63 13.04
C ASN A 39 -1.64 0.44 13.61
N LYS A 40 -1.73 0.16 14.90
CA LYS A 40 -3.01 -0.11 15.58
C LYS A 40 -3.91 1.12 15.66
N GLU A 41 -3.33 2.31 15.60
CA GLU A 41 -4.08 3.57 15.58
C GLU A 41 -4.55 3.96 14.17
N GLY A 42 -4.25 3.14 13.17
CA GLY A 42 -4.65 3.41 11.78
C GLY A 42 -3.68 4.30 11.01
N VAL A 43 -2.54 4.66 11.60
CA VAL A 43 -1.54 5.51 10.93
C VAL A 43 -0.78 4.69 9.90
N TYR A 44 -0.68 5.25 8.70
CA TYR A 44 0.05 4.62 7.59
C TYR A 44 1.55 4.59 7.88
N LEU A 45 2.16 3.43 7.67
CA LEU A 45 3.59 3.22 7.88
C LEU A 45 4.38 3.02 6.58
N GLY A 46 3.71 2.78 5.48
CA GLY A 46 4.35 2.51 4.20
C GLY A 46 3.80 1.26 3.53
N CYS A 47 4.48 0.78 2.50
CA CYS A 47 4.12 -0.42 1.76
C CYS A 47 5.26 -1.43 1.76
N MET A 48 4.91 -2.71 1.71
CA MET A 48 5.85 -3.80 1.41
C MET A 48 5.62 -4.23 -0.04
N SER A 49 6.71 -4.34 -0.83
CA SER A 49 6.61 -4.85 -2.20
C SER A 49 6.59 -6.37 -2.22
N GLU A 50 5.94 -6.93 -3.25
CA GLU A 50 5.94 -8.37 -3.50
C GLU A 50 7.37 -8.89 -3.68
N THR A 51 8.17 -8.19 -4.46
CA THR A 51 9.54 -8.58 -4.76
C THR A 51 10.37 -8.71 -3.49
N ASP A 52 10.30 -7.70 -2.61
CA ASP A 52 11.04 -7.72 -1.35
C ASP A 52 10.53 -8.81 -0.42
N ALA A 53 9.20 -8.97 -0.30
CA ALA A 53 8.61 -9.98 0.58
C ALA A 53 9.10 -11.39 0.23
N HIS A 54 9.21 -11.71 -1.07
CA HIS A 54 9.68 -13.03 -1.51
C HIS A 54 11.18 -13.25 -1.32
N CYS A 55 11.96 -12.18 -1.08
CA CYS A 55 13.39 -12.29 -0.80
C CYS A 55 13.71 -12.45 0.69
N PHE A 56 12.74 -12.19 1.56
CA PHE A 56 12.99 -12.16 3.01
C PHE A 56 12.72 -13.51 3.67
N ASN A 57 13.27 -13.69 4.88
CA ASN A 57 13.12 -14.92 5.65
C ASN A 57 11.66 -15.05 6.13
N SER A 58 10.99 -16.12 5.70
CA SER A 58 9.58 -16.38 6.00
C SER A 58 9.26 -16.50 7.49
N THR A 59 10.24 -16.85 8.32
CA THR A 59 10.03 -17.05 9.76
C THR A 59 10.12 -15.75 10.57
N LYS A 60 10.57 -14.66 9.95
CA LYS A 60 10.81 -13.39 10.65
C LYS A 60 9.59 -12.47 10.52
N PRO A 61 9.40 -11.56 11.49
CA PRO A 61 8.35 -10.56 11.39
C PRO A 61 8.75 -9.43 10.43
N LEU A 62 7.73 -8.77 9.87
CA LEU A 62 7.92 -7.62 8.97
C LEU A 62 8.82 -6.55 9.62
N SER A 63 8.70 -6.35 10.93
CA SER A 63 9.45 -5.32 11.66
C SER A 63 10.96 -5.46 11.53
N GLU A 64 11.49 -6.66 11.24
CA GLU A 64 12.92 -6.84 11.00
C GLU A 64 13.39 -6.32 9.65
N TYR A 65 12.46 -5.99 8.76
CA TYR A 65 12.73 -5.52 7.40
C TYR A 65 12.22 -4.09 7.17
N SER A 66 12.15 -3.29 8.23
CA SER A 66 11.63 -1.93 8.14
C SER A 66 12.38 -1.05 7.13
N HIS A 67 13.65 -1.34 6.86
CA HIS A 67 14.46 -0.63 5.87
C HIS A 67 13.96 -0.81 4.43
N ALA A 68 13.15 -1.83 4.17
CA ALA A 68 12.61 -2.10 2.84
C ALA A 68 11.21 -1.48 2.63
N ILE A 69 10.65 -0.85 3.65
CA ILE A 69 9.31 -0.25 3.57
C ILE A 69 9.37 1.00 2.69
N GLU A 70 8.48 1.06 1.69
CA GLU A 70 8.37 2.18 0.76
C GLU A 70 7.25 3.12 1.22
N GLY A 71 7.53 4.41 1.30
CA GLY A 71 6.66 5.38 1.96
C GLY A 71 5.76 6.21 1.05
N PHE A 72 5.48 5.75 -0.18
CA PHE A 72 4.66 6.53 -1.10
C PHE A 72 3.18 6.51 -0.72
N TYR A 73 2.49 7.59 -1.04
CA TYR A 73 1.05 7.74 -0.78
C TYR A 73 0.53 8.98 -1.50
N VAL A 74 -0.79 9.13 -1.52
CA VAL A 74 -1.47 10.37 -1.91
C VAL A 74 -2.50 10.73 -0.84
N ARG A 75 -2.99 11.96 -0.86
CA ARG A 75 -4.07 12.41 0.02
C ARG A 75 -5.41 12.24 -0.67
N HIS A 76 -6.48 12.17 0.11
CA HIS A 76 -7.83 12.01 -0.43
C HIS A 76 -8.26 13.20 -1.33
N ASN A 77 -7.57 14.34 -1.21
CA ASN A 77 -7.83 15.53 -2.04
C ASN A 77 -6.75 15.77 -3.10
N THR A 78 -5.85 14.82 -3.32
CA THR A 78 -4.84 14.91 -4.39
C THR A 78 -5.54 14.84 -5.74
N VAL A 79 -5.18 15.75 -6.68
CA VAL A 79 -5.79 15.81 -7.99
C VAL A 79 -5.36 14.63 -8.88
N TRP A 80 -6.18 14.31 -9.86
CA TRP A 80 -6.03 13.12 -10.71
C TRP A 80 -4.65 12.99 -11.36
N LEU A 81 -4.12 14.05 -11.95
CA LEU A 81 -2.80 14.00 -12.59
C LEU A 81 -1.68 13.66 -11.60
N ASP A 82 -1.75 14.23 -10.40
CA ASP A 82 -0.75 13.96 -9.38
C ASP A 82 -0.85 12.53 -8.85
N VAL A 83 -2.06 11.96 -8.80
CA VAL A 83 -2.25 10.56 -8.46
C VAL A 83 -1.61 9.66 -9.51
N LEU A 84 -1.84 9.93 -10.81
CA LEU A 84 -1.23 9.17 -11.89
C LEU A 84 0.30 9.25 -11.85
N GLU A 85 0.84 10.44 -11.59
CA GLU A 85 2.28 10.62 -11.46
C GLU A 85 2.87 9.80 -10.31
N ALA A 86 2.17 9.76 -9.17
CA ALA A 86 2.60 8.97 -8.03
C ALA A 86 2.66 7.47 -8.37
N PHE A 87 1.68 6.95 -9.11
CA PHE A 87 1.73 5.57 -9.60
C PHE A 87 2.97 5.32 -10.46
N ALA A 88 3.23 6.21 -11.41
CA ALA A 88 4.33 6.05 -12.35
C ALA A 88 5.70 6.12 -11.64
N GLN A 89 5.87 7.07 -10.73
CA GLN A 89 7.14 7.27 -10.03
C GLN A 89 7.50 6.12 -9.11
N ASN A 90 6.52 5.38 -8.61
CA ASN A 90 6.73 4.33 -7.60
C ASN A 90 6.57 2.92 -8.16
N SER A 91 6.35 2.76 -9.46
CA SER A 91 6.22 1.46 -10.11
C SER A 91 5.25 0.54 -9.37
N THR A 92 4.10 1.07 -9.02
CA THR A 92 3.07 0.38 -8.23
C THR A 92 1.76 0.35 -8.99
N ASN A 93 0.92 -0.64 -8.73
CA ASN A 93 -0.45 -0.69 -9.25
C ASN A 93 -1.51 -0.42 -8.18
N ILE A 94 -1.08 -0.11 -6.97
CA ILE A 94 -1.95 0.36 -5.89
C ILE A 94 -1.34 1.61 -5.25
N MET A 95 -2.18 2.54 -4.81
CA MET A 95 -1.72 3.79 -4.22
C MET A 95 -2.47 4.05 -2.92
N PRO A 96 -1.79 3.98 -1.76
CA PRO A 96 -2.41 4.29 -0.48
C PRO A 96 -2.93 5.73 -0.43
N VAL A 97 -4.10 5.90 0.18
CA VAL A 97 -4.77 7.18 0.32
C VAL A 97 -4.90 7.52 1.80
N LEU A 98 -4.42 8.70 2.18
CA LEU A 98 -4.39 9.14 3.57
C LEU A 98 -5.22 10.41 3.76
N ASN A 99 -5.68 10.62 4.99
CA ASN A 99 -6.18 11.93 5.39
C ASN A 99 -5.02 12.83 5.87
N GLU A 100 -5.33 14.05 6.29
CA GLU A 100 -4.33 15.04 6.73
C GLU A 100 -3.58 14.65 8.00
N LYS A 101 -4.06 13.65 8.72
CA LYS A 101 -3.42 13.12 9.93
C LYS A 101 -2.63 11.83 9.68
N ASN A 102 -2.41 11.50 8.40
CA ASN A 102 -1.72 10.29 7.97
C ASN A 102 -2.46 8.99 8.32
N ILE A 103 -3.76 9.09 8.55
CA ILE A 103 -4.60 7.91 8.74
C ILE A 103 -4.86 7.26 7.39
N TYR A 104 -4.65 5.95 7.32
CA TYR A 104 -4.90 5.16 6.13
C TYR A 104 -6.40 5.02 5.88
N LEU A 105 -6.86 5.48 4.72
CA LEU A 105 -8.28 5.43 4.33
C LEU A 105 -8.59 4.25 3.41
N GLY A 106 -7.60 3.72 2.75
CA GLY A 106 -7.74 2.70 1.71
C GLY A 106 -6.74 2.98 0.60
N TYR A 107 -7.02 2.50 -0.61
CA TYR A 107 -6.10 2.66 -1.73
C TYR A 107 -6.87 2.89 -3.03
N TYR A 108 -6.18 3.48 -4.02
CA TYR A 108 -6.64 3.50 -5.40
C TYR A 108 -6.00 2.36 -6.18
N GLU A 109 -6.74 1.76 -7.09
CA GLU A 109 -6.18 0.86 -8.09
C GLU A 109 -5.81 1.66 -9.34
N LEU A 110 -4.67 1.32 -9.94
CA LEU A 110 -4.17 2.02 -11.13
C LEU A 110 -5.20 2.00 -12.27
N ASN A 111 -5.80 0.83 -12.53
CA ASN A 111 -6.75 0.70 -13.62
C ASN A 111 -8.00 1.56 -13.45
N ASP A 112 -8.47 1.75 -12.22
CA ASP A 112 -9.61 2.61 -11.93
C ASP A 112 -9.27 4.07 -12.24
N ILE A 113 -8.06 4.49 -11.89
CA ILE A 113 -7.63 5.89 -12.06
C ILE A 113 -7.30 6.20 -13.53
N ILE A 114 -6.65 5.30 -14.22
CA ILE A 114 -6.33 5.46 -15.65
C ILE A 114 -7.61 5.63 -16.47
N GLY A 115 -8.67 4.91 -16.12
CA GLY A 115 -9.94 4.93 -16.85
C GLY A 115 -10.74 6.23 -16.73
N LEU A 116 -10.29 7.18 -15.92
CA LEU A 116 -11.02 8.43 -15.70
C LEU A 116 -10.68 9.53 -16.75
#